data_979f85b74f99d3d69921cd0f0b845f74
#
_entry.id   979f85b74f99d3d69921cd0f0b845f74
#
_cell.length_a   1.000
_cell.length_b   1.000
_cell.length_c   1.000
_cell.angle_alpha   90.00
_cell.angle_beta   90.00
_cell.angle_gamma   90.00
#
_symmetry.space_group_name_H-M   'P 1'
#
loop_
_entity.id
_entity.type
_entity.pdbx_description
1 polymer ?
#
loop_
_entity_poly.entity_id
_entity_poly.type
_entity_poly.pdbx_seq_one_letter_code
_entity_poly.pdbx_strand_id
1 'polypeptide(L)'
;MSKTSQKSDKPEMEKKEQPSLLGPSLLGRSLLDRIAVRKGTFETILVPLLSVFTAFVVGSILIIFSHAETLAAWGNFFHDPWTAITISWQSIIDAYRALLTGAFGDPKQIGEAIKTWRTTGETKTLLDAFRPLSESLVFTTPYIFAGLGVAVGFRGGLFNIGAEGQLFVAGLASVFVGYAIKGLPWPLHMLLALLAGIAAAALWGFVPGILKARLGAHEVINTIMMNYIAFRLTDYLLTGPMIAGSGALPITPDIQRSAYLPALFPAPMRVHWGFFLALAMAALVYWFLWKTPLGMEIRMVGANPRAARYAGVRIAAITVLTMVLSASLAGMAGANQVLGVEHRLVRAFSSGYGFDAIALALLGNSHPFGVVISSLLFGFLRSGAARMQSVAGTPVELIRIIQGMVIVFIAAPEIIRSLYRIGRTKKKKAVAKAAAAD
;
A
#
# COMPACT_ATOMS: atom_id res chain seq x y z
N MET A 1 -88.98 -12.18 -22.86
CA MET A 1 -89.59 -11.65 -21.61
C MET A 1 -88.81 -12.20 -20.43
N SER A 2 -88.01 -11.41 -19.81
CA SER A 2 -87.60 -11.49 -18.40
C SER A 2 -86.70 -10.26 -18.10
N LYS A 3 -87.15 -9.41 -17.23
CA LYS A 3 -86.55 -8.24 -16.68
C LYS A 3 -85.47 -8.65 -15.68
N THR A 4 -84.27 -8.29 -15.85
CA THR A 4 -83.24 -8.38 -14.81
C THR A 4 -82.94 -6.97 -14.29
N SER A 5 -83.14 -6.80 -13.00
CA SER A 5 -82.92 -5.60 -12.20
C SER A 5 -81.47 -5.28 -12.07
N GLN A 6 -81.06 -4.07 -12.45
CA GLN A 6 -79.76 -3.50 -12.14
C GLN A 6 -79.76 -2.95 -10.71
N LYS A 7 -78.95 -3.57 -9.85
CA LYS A 7 -78.60 -3.08 -8.52
C LYS A 7 -77.41 -2.13 -8.66
N SER A 8 -77.62 -0.87 -8.35
CA SER A 8 -76.62 0.21 -8.30
C SER A 8 -75.78 0.04 -7.04
N ASP A 9 -74.53 -0.37 -7.22
CA ASP A 9 -73.50 -0.31 -6.16
C ASP A 9 -72.88 1.08 -6.19
N LYS A 10 -73.10 1.85 -5.14
CA LYS A 10 -72.32 3.08 -4.85
C LYS A 10 -70.95 2.65 -4.26
N PRO A 11 -69.85 3.23 -4.71
CA PRO A 11 -68.56 3.01 -4.06
C PRO A 11 -68.51 3.75 -2.71
N GLU A 12 -68.27 3.01 -1.66
CA GLU A 12 -67.86 3.55 -0.36
C GLU A 12 -66.57 4.36 -0.49
N MET A 13 -66.63 5.61 -0.04
CA MET A 13 -65.48 6.50 0.05
C MET A 13 -64.58 6.00 1.22
N GLU A 14 -63.49 5.36 0.86
CA GLU A 14 -62.40 5.01 1.75
C GLU A 14 -61.85 6.28 2.40
N LYS A 15 -62.02 6.46 3.69
CA LYS A 15 -61.44 7.52 4.50
C LYS A 15 -59.91 7.37 4.43
N LYS A 16 -59.23 8.17 3.61
CA LYS A 16 -57.79 8.38 3.69
C LYS A 16 -57.46 8.94 5.07
N GLU A 17 -56.93 8.09 5.94
CA GLU A 17 -56.25 8.54 7.15
C GLU A 17 -55.14 9.52 6.77
N GLN A 18 -55.24 10.74 7.25
CA GLN A 18 -54.19 11.74 7.16
C GLN A 18 -52.97 11.21 7.94
N PRO A 19 -51.74 11.17 7.37
CA PRO A 19 -50.56 10.81 8.12
C PRO A 19 -50.34 11.85 9.23
N SER A 20 -50.31 11.37 10.47
CA SER A 20 -50.01 12.17 11.65
C SER A 20 -48.67 12.88 11.49
N LEU A 21 -48.66 14.21 11.49
CA LEU A 21 -47.51 15.10 11.39
C LEU A 21 -46.55 15.05 12.59
N LEU A 22 -46.70 14.05 13.48
CA LEU A 22 -45.82 13.82 14.63
C LEU A 22 -45.13 12.46 14.50
N GLY A 23 -44.27 12.31 13.48
CA GLY A 23 -43.24 11.27 13.42
C GLY A 23 -42.16 11.51 14.50
N PRO A 24 -41.48 10.46 15.02
CA PRO A 24 -40.49 10.57 16.08
C PRO A 24 -39.47 11.63 15.74
N SER A 25 -39.22 12.53 16.68
CA SER A 25 -38.50 13.79 16.56
C SER A 25 -37.23 13.67 15.69
N LEU A 26 -37.06 14.57 14.74
CA LEU A 26 -35.87 14.71 13.85
C LEU A 26 -34.56 14.69 14.63
N LEU A 27 -34.55 15.09 15.89
CA LEU A 27 -33.43 15.01 16.84
C LEU A 27 -33.03 13.56 17.19
N GLY A 28 -33.96 12.65 17.35
CA GLY A 28 -33.67 11.24 17.64
C GLY A 28 -33.05 10.50 16.46
N ARG A 29 -33.47 10.79 15.21
CA ARG A 29 -32.89 10.23 14.00
C ARG A 29 -31.46 10.73 13.77
N SER A 30 -31.19 12.01 14.00
CA SER A 30 -29.84 12.57 13.83
C SER A 30 -28.83 12.01 14.83
N LEU A 31 -29.24 11.71 16.07
CA LEU A 31 -28.37 11.09 17.08
C LEU A 31 -28.14 9.60 16.78
N LEU A 32 -29.16 8.86 16.36
CA LEU A 32 -29.00 7.46 15.97
C LEU A 32 -28.13 7.30 14.71
N ASP A 33 -28.29 8.21 13.74
CA ASP A 33 -27.44 8.26 12.54
C ASP A 33 -26.00 8.63 12.88
N ARG A 34 -25.76 9.58 13.77
CA ARG A 34 -24.40 9.90 14.26
C ARG A 34 -23.76 8.73 15.01
N ILE A 35 -24.52 8.00 15.83
CA ILE A 35 -24.02 6.81 16.55
C ILE A 35 -23.77 5.66 15.57
N ALA A 36 -24.60 5.47 14.56
CA ALA A 36 -24.42 4.46 13.52
C ALA A 36 -23.21 4.75 12.63
N VAL A 37 -23.00 6.02 12.24
CA VAL A 37 -21.81 6.48 11.51
C VAL A 37 -20.56 6.30 12.36
N ARG A 38 -20.59 6.65 13.65
CA ARG A 38 -19.46 6.47 14.58
C ARG A 38 -19.11 5.00 14.80
N LYS A 39 -20.10 4.08 14.86
CA LYS A 39 -19.84 2.63 14.90
C LYS A 39 -19.26 2.09 13.60
N GLY A 40 -19.75 2.54 12.45
CA GLY A 40 -19.19 2.17 11.14
C GLY A 40 -17.73 2.60 10.97
N THR A 41 -17.40 3.82 11.41
CA THR A 41 -16.02 4.35 11.38
C THR A 41 -15.11 3.57 12.33
N PHE A 42 -15.59 3.18 13.50
CA PHE A 42 -14.83 2.39 14.47
C PHE A 42 -14.51 0.98 13.94
N GLU A 43 -15.48 0.29 13.32
CA GLU A 43 -15.25 -1.02 12.70
C GLU A 43 -14.29 -0.93 11.51
N THR A 44 -14.29 0.17 10.76
CA THR A 44 -13.41 0.40 9.62
C THR A 44 -11.93 0.51 10.03
N ILE A 45 -11.64 1.01 11.21
CA ILE A 45 -10.28 1.12 11.75
C ILE A 45 -9.91 -0.13 12.57
N LEU A 46 -10.85 -0.67 13.34
CA LEU A 46 -10.61 -1.79 14.24
C LEU A 46 -10.24 -3.07 13.49
N VAL A 47 -10.91 -3.38 12.38
CA VAL A 47 -10.64 -4.62 11.62
C VAL A 47 -9.20 -4.65 11.06
N PRO A 48 -8.69 -3.61 10.39
CA PRO A 48 -7.28 -3.57 9.98
C PRO A 48 -6.30 -3.67 11.15
N LEU A 49 -6.55 -3.00 12.28
CA LEU A 49 -5.70 -3.11 13.47
C LEU A 49 -5.65 -4.53 14.02
N LEU A 50 -6.80 -5.19 14.13
CA LEU A 50 -6.88 -6.59 14.57
C LEU A 50 -6.25 -7.54 13.56
N SER A 51 -6.31 -7.24 12.27
CA SER A 51 -5.63 -8.01 11.22
C SER A 51 -4.11 -7.98 11.41
N VAL A 52 -3.56 -6.79 11.62
CA VAL A 52 -2.13 -6.61 11.90
C VAL A 52 -1.76 -7.34 13.20
N PHE A 53 -2.51 -7.12 14.28
CA PHE A 53 -2.28 -7.79 15.56
C PHE A 53 -2.29 -9.32 15.44
N THR A 54 -3.29 -9.88 14.76
CA THR A 54 -3.41 -11.33 14.55
C THR A 54 -2.23 -11.88 13.74
N ALA A 55 -1.77 -11.14 12.72
CA ALA A 55 -0.59 -11.51 11.95
C ALA A 55 0.67 -11.56 12.83
N PHE A 56 0.84 -10.62 13.74
CA PHE A 56 1.95 -10.64 14.71
C PHE A 56 1.83 -11.80 15.70
N VAL A 57 0.62 -12.13 16.18
CA VAL A 57 0.39 -13.30 17.06
C VAL A 57 0.78 -14.61 16.33
N VAL A 58 0.36 -14.78 15.09
CA VAL A 58 0.77 -15.95 14.29
C VAL A 58 2.26 -15.90 13.97
N GLY A 59 2.81 -14.71 13.69
CA GLY A 59 4.25 -14.51 13.54
C GLY A 59 5.04 -14.94 14.77
N SER A 60 4.52 -14.72 15.98
CA SER A 60 5.14 -15.19 17.23
C SER A 60 5.27 -16.70 17.27
N ILE A 61 4.27 -17.42 16.80
CA ILE A 61 4.33 -18.89 16.71
C ILE A 61 5.44 -19.32 15.74
N LEU A 62 5.54 -18.65 14.59
CA LEU A 62 6.59 -18.96 13.60
C LEU A 62 7.99 -18.63 14.12
N ILE A 63 8.15 -17.57 14.92
CA ILE A 63 9.42 -17.23 15.57
C ILE A 63 9.89 -18.37 16.48
N ILE A 64 8.99 -18.95 17.29
CA ILE A 64 9.32 -20.11 18.16
C ILE A 64 9.90 -21.25 17.34
N PHE A 65 9.30 -21.57 16.19
CA PHE A 65 9.77 -22.66 15.34
C PHE A 65 11.00 -22.31 14.47
N SER A 66 11.44 -21.07 14.44
CA SER A 66 12.60 -20.64 13.65
C SER A 66 13.93 -20.71 14.40
N HIS A 67 13.91 -20.82 15.73
CA HIS A 67 15.11 -20.83 16.55
C HIS A 67 15.43 -22.26 17.02
N ALA A 68 16.68 -22.71 16.78
CA ALA A 68 17.12 -24.06 17.19
C ALA A 68 17.05 -24.27 18.71
N GLU A 69 17.34 -23.22 19.48
CA GLU A 69 17.29 -23.29 20.96
C GLU A 69 15.87 -23.50 21.49
N THR A 70 14.88 -22.82 20.90
CA THR A 70 13.47 -23.02 21.25
C THR A 70 13.00 -24.41 20.88
N LEU A 71 13.37 -24.92 19.69
CA LEU A 71 13.02 -26.26 19.26
C LEU A 71 13.63 -27.33 20.18
N ALA A 72 14.90 -27.17 20.61
CA ALA A 72 15.53 -28.05 21.55
C ALA A 72 14.84 -28.04 22.92
N ALA A 73 14.44 -26.86 23.41
CA ALA A 73 13.68 -26.72 24.65
C ALA A 73 12.30 -27.39 24.57
N TRP A 74 11.61 -27.30 23.44
CA TRP A 74 10.34 -28.00 23.20
C TRP A 74 10.53 -29.52 23.08
N GLY A 75 11.68 -30.01 22.60
CA GLY A 75 12.03 -31.45 22.63
C GLY A 75 12.08 -32.04 24.06
N ASN A 76 12.42 -31.20 25.04
CA ASN A 76 12.48 -31.57 26.46
C ASN A 76 11.26 -31.07 27.26
N PHE A 77 10.16 -30.69 26.61
CA PHE A 77 9.00 -30.09 27.26
C PHE A 77 8.42 -30.89 28.41
N PHE A 78 8.36 -32.20 28.31
CA PHE A 78 7.80 -33.06 29.37
C PHE A 78 8.71 -33.18 30.60
N HIS A 79 10.01 -32.84 30.49
CA HIS A 79 10.95 -32.83 31.63
C HIS A 79 11.03 -31.44 32.28
N ASP A 80 11.02 -30.36 31.44
CA ASP A 80 11.11 -28.99 31.92
C ASP A 80 10.24 -28.04 31.04
N PRO A 81 8.94 -28.02 31.31
CA PRO A 81 8.01 -27.18 30.52
C PRO A 81 8.24 -25.68 30.74
N TRP A 82 8.77 -25.30 31.93
CA TRP A 82 8.97 -23.89 32.26
C TRP A 82 10.11 -23.27 31.44
N THR A 83 11.19 -23.98 31.27
CA THR A 83 12.30 -23.54 30.41
C THR A 83 11.87 -23.38 28.95
N ALA A 84 11.09 -24.33 28.41
CA ALA A 84 10.58 -24.20 27.03
C ALA A 84 9.71 -22.96 26.83
N ILE A 85 8.81 -22.65 27.77
CA ILE A 85 7.95 -21.47 27.74
C ILE A 85 8.78 -20.18 27.87
N THR A 86 9.74 -20.15 28.81
CA THR A 86 10.56 -18.96 29.06
C THR A 86 11.46 -18.61 27.88
N ILE A 87 12.15 -19.61 27.30
CA ILE A 87 13.01 -19.41 26.12
C ILE A 87 12.16 -18.94 24.92
N SER A 88 10.97 -19.56 24.70
CA SER A 88 10.06 -19.12 23.63
C SER A 88 9.60 -17.69 23.82
N TRP A 89 9.24 -17.28 25.02
CA TRP A 89 8.81 -15.92 25.33
C TRP A 89 9.93 -14.90 25.13
N GLN A 90 11.16 -15.24 25.57
CA GLN A 90 12.32 -14.39 25.35
C GLN A 90 12.62 -14.22 23.86
N SER A 91 12.62 -15.31 23.09
CA SER A 91 12.84 -15.25 21.63
C SER A 91 11.82 -14.34 20.93
N ILE A 92 10.55 -14.38 21.32
CA ILE A 92 9.51 -13.49 20.77
C ILE A 92 9.80 -12.03 21.15
N ILE A 93 10.10 -11.75 22.42
CA ILE A 93 10.39 -10.40 22.89
C ILE A 93 11.61 -9.83 22.18
N ASP A 94 12.70 -10.61 22.10
CA ASP A 94 13.95 -10.18 21.48
C ASP A 94 13.78 -9.92 19.98
N ALA A 95 13.04 -10.78 19.28
CA ALA A 95 12.73 -10.59 17.87
C ALA A 95 11.90 -9.30 17.63
N TYR A 96 10.83 -9.08 18.38
CA TYR A 96 10.01 -7.87 18.20
C TYR A 96 10.69 -6.60 18.72
N ARG A 97 11.48 -6.69 19.78
CA ARG A 97 12.32 -5.59 20.24
C ARG A 97 13.34 -5.20 19.17
N ALA A 98 14.02 -6.19 18.56
CA ALA A 98 14.95 -5.96 17.47
C ALA A 98 14.23 -5.34 16.25
N LEU A 99 13.01 -5.81 15.91
CA LEU A 99 12.17 -5.25 14.86
C LEU A 99 11.86 -3.76 15.14
N LEU A 100 11.37 -3.43 16.32
CA LEU A 100 11.00 -2.07 16.68
C LEU A 100 12.22 -1.14 16.75
N THR A 101 13.32 -1.60 17.36
CA THR A 101 14.54 -0.80 17.42
C THR A 101 15.21 -0.65 16.05
N GLY A 102 15.05 -1.61 15.15
CA GLY A 102 15.47 -1.53 13.75
C GLY A 102 14.61 -0.61 12.90
N ALA A 103 13.35 -0.39 13.29
CA ALA A 103 12.44 0.51 12.60
C ALA A 103 12.54 1.96 13.10
N PHE A 104 12.60 2.17 14.41
CA PHE A 104 12.49 3.49 15.05
C PHE A 104 13.79 3.98 15.71
N GLY A 105 14.77 3.09 15.90
CA GLY A 105 15.96 3.32 16.72
C GLY A 105 15.76 2.82 18.15
N ASP A 106 16.88 2.65 18.86
CA ASP A 106 16.86 2.26 20.27
C ASP A 106 16.62 3.50 21.16
N PRO A 107 15.54 3.54 21.96
CA PRO A 107 15.23 4.70 22.80
C PRO A 107 16.37 5.07 23.77
N LYS A 108 17.15 4.08 24.24
CA LYS A 108 18.30 4.34 25.12
C LYS A 108 19.41 5.05 24.34
N GLN A 109 19.78 4.53 23.18
CA GLN A 109 20.79 5.14 22.31
C GLN A 109 20.39 6.53 21.86
N ILE A 110 19.12 6.74 21.51
CA ILE A 110 18.58 8.07 21.16
C ILE A 110 18.71 9.03 22.35
N GLY A 111 18.35 8.58 23.55
CA GLY A 111 18.46 9.40 24.77
C GLY A 111 19.91 9.80 25.08
N GLU A 112 20.85 8.88 24.95
CA GLU A 112 22.28 9.12 25.13
C GLU A 112 22.84 10.06 24.04
N ALA A 113 22.47 9.83 22.78
CA ALA A 113 22.88 10.67 21.67
C ALA A 113 22.39 12.11 21.81
N ILE A 114 21.16 12.33 22.30
CA ILE A 114 20.62 13.66 22.59
C ILE A 114 21.42 14.33 23.73
N LYS A 115 21.79 13.60 24.78
CA LYS A 115 22.63 14.13 25.86
C LYS A 115 24.01 14.53 25.35
N THR A 116 24.67 13.66 24.60
CA THR A 116 25.98 13.92 23.98
C THR A 116 25.93 15.14 23.07
N TRP A 117 24.91 15.23 22.22
CA TRP A 117 24.73 16.39 21.34
C TRP A 117 24.56 17.71 22.14
N ARG A 118 23.80 17.67 23.25
CA ARG A 118 23.61 18.84 24.10
C ARG A 118 24.88 19.27 24.87
N THR A 119 25.75 18.32 25.21
CA THR A 119 26.96 18.59 26.00
C THR A 119 28.18 18.89 25.14
N THR A 120 28.35 18.18 24.02
CA THR A 120 29.57 18.28 23.18
C THR A 120 29.31 18.91 21.79
N GLY A 121 28.02 19.07 21.38
CA GLY A 121 27.66 19.52 20.05
C GLY A 121 27.87 18.45 18.94
N GLU A 122 28.25 17.22 19.32
CA GLU A 122 28.55 16.16 18.36
C GLU A 122 27.24 15.65 17.69
N THR A 123 27.12 15.95 16.38
CA THR A 123 25.93 15.59 15.59
C THR A 123 25.99 14.16 15.05
N LYS A 124 27.18 13.57 14.95
CA LYS A 124 27.34 12.23 14.35
C LYS A 124 26.61 11.15 15.15
N THR A 125 26.77 11.13 16.47
CA THR A 125 26.09 10.20 17.38
C THR A 125 24.56 10.32 17.28
N LEU A 126 24.04 11.54 17.11
CA LEU A 126 22.63 11.81 16.92
C LEU A 126 22.13 11.23 15.58
N LEU A 127 22.86 11.48 14.48
CA LEU A 127 22.52 10.95 13.16
C LEU A 127 22.54 9.42 13.13
N ASP A 128 23.52 8.79 13.77
CA ASP A 128 23.63 7.33 13.88
C ASP A 128 22.45 6.74 14.67
N ALA A 129 22.02 7.38 15.75
CA ALA A 129 20.88 6.93 16.56
C ALA A 129 19.53 7.01 15.81
N PHE A 130 19.36 8.01 14.93
CA PHE A 130 18.16 8.17 14.09
C PHE A 130 18.23 7.48 12.73
N ARG A 131 19.37 6.86 12.38
CA ARG A 131 19.54 6.14 11.13
C ARG A 131 18.45 5.07 10.86
N PRO A 132 18.02 4.23 11.84
CA PRO A 132 16.96 3.25 11.61
C PRO A 132 15.65 3.89 11.15
N LEU A 133 15.26 5.01 11.75
CA LEU A 133 14.08 5.77 11.32
C LEU A 133 14.24 6.32 9.91
N SER A 134 15.41 6.87 9.57
CA SER A 134 15.72 7.32 8.21
C SER A 134 15.57 6.18 7.18
N GLU A 135 16.12 5.00 7.46
CA GLU A 135 15.99 3.82 6.59
C GLU A 135 14.52 3.40 6.41
N SER A 136 13.73 3.45 7.48
CA SER A 136 12.29 3.16 7.43
C SER A 136 11.56 4.11 6.48
N LEU A 137 11.89 5.40 6.48
CA LEU A 137 11.31 6.40 5.57
C LEU A 137 11.80 6.22 4.13
N VAL A 138 13.05 5.79 3.93
CA VAL A 138 13.58 5.43 2.61
C VAL A 138 12.79 4.29 2.00
N PHE A 139 12.53 3.20 2.74
CA PHE A 139 11.68 2.10 2.28
C PHE A 139 10.22 2.50 2.08
N THR A 140 9.69 3.41 2.90
CA THR A 140 8.31 3.89 2.80
C THR A 140 8.05 4.67 1.50
N THR A 141 9.05 5.41 1.02
CA THR A 141 8.88 6.32 -0.12
C THR A 141 8.42 5.61 -1.41
N PRO A 142 9.10 4.57 -1.92
CA PRO A 142 8.63 3.83 -3.10
C PRO A 142 7.28 3.12 -2.85
N TYR A 143 7.01 2.67 -1.62
CA TYR A 143 5.73 2.09 -1.26
C TYR A 143 4.57 3.09 -1.41
N ILE A 144 4.75 4.35 -1.00
CA ILE A 144 3.71 5.38 -1.19
C ILE A 144 3.42 5.56 -2.68
N PHE A 145 4.44 5.77 -3.52
CA PHE A 145 4.25 6.00 -4.94
C PHE A 145 3.57 4.82 -5.64
N ALA A 146 4.10 3.61 -5.46
CA ALA A 146 3.54 2.40 -6.08
C ALA A 146 2.13 2.10 -5.55
N GLY A 147 1.91 2.23 -4.23
CA GLY A 147 0.61 2.05 -3.59
C GLY A 147 -0.45 3.04 -4.07
N LEU A 148 -0.08 4.32 -4.28
CA LEU A 148 -0.96 5.32 -4.89
C LEU A 148 -1.31 4.94 -6.33
N GLY A 149 -0.34 4.43 -7.10
CA GLY A 149 -0.57 3.95 -8.46
C GLY A 149 -1.62 2.85 -8.51
N VAL A 150 -1.46 1.82 -7.68
CA VAL A 150 -2.43 0.71 -7.59
C VAL A 150 -3.78 1.20 -7.05
N ALA A 151 -3.79 2.10 -6.06
CA ALA A 151 -5.04 2.66 -5.52
C ALA A 151 -5.84 3.45 -6.56
N VAL A 152 -5.18 4.21 -7.44
CA VAL A 152 -5.82 4.88 -8.59
C VAL A 152 -6.42 3.84 -9.55
N GLY A 153 -5.68 2.78 -9.87
CA GLY A 153 -6.18 1.65 -10.64
C GLY A 153 -7.47 1.07 -10.06
N PHE A 154 -7.46 0.71 -8.78
CA PHE A 154 -8.63 0.13 -8.08
C PHE A 154 -9.83 1.09 -8.05
N ARG A 155 -9.62 2.40 -7.86
CA ARG A 155 -10.69 3.39 -7.93
C ARG A 155 -11.31 3.50 -9.31
N GLY A 156 -10.55 3.22 -10.37
CA GLY A 156 -11.06 3.14 -11.75
C GLY A 156 -11.56 1.75 -12.16
N GLY A 157 -11.64 0.79 -11.22
CA GLY A 157 -12.10 -0.57 -11.50
C GLY A 157 -11.10 -1.42 -12.29
N LEU A 158 -9.80 -1.07 -12.24
CA LEU A 158 -8.72 -1.77 -12.92
C LEU A 158 -7.76 -2.41 -11.91
N PHE A 159 -7.42 -3.66 -12.15
CA PHE A 159 -6.46 -4.38 -11.33
C PHE A 159 -5.08 -4.35 -11.99
N ASN A 160 -4.27 -3.33 -11.65
CA ASN A 160 -2.92 -3.18 -12.18
C ASN A 160 -1.90 -3.97 -11.37
N ILE A 161 -1.58 -5.21 -11.79
CA ILE A 161 -0.48 -6.01 -11.22
C ILE A 161 0.86 -5.61 -11.85
N GLY A 162 0.85 -4.79 -12.90
CA GLY A 162 2.02 -4.35 -13.65
C GLY A 162 2.89 -3.30 -12.95
N ALA A 163 2.54 -2.87 -11.74
CA ALA A 163 3.27 -1.84 -11.02
C ALA A 163 4.78 -2.14 -10.87
N GLU A 164 5.14 -3.41 -10.71
CA GLU A 164 6.54 -3.85 -10.62
C GLU A 164 7.29 -3.61 -11.94
N GLY A 165 6.75 -4.03 -13.08
CA GLY A 165 7.37 -3.79 -14.39
C GLY A 165 7.42 -2.31 -14.77
N GLN A 166 6.40 -1.55 -14.39
CA GLN A 166 6.35 -0.09 -14.59
C GLN A 166 7.46 0.61 -13.80
N LEU A 167 7.71 0.16 -12.57
CA LEU A 167 8.82 0.62 -11.73
C LEU A 167 10.18 0.31 -12.37
N PHE A 168 10.36 -0.91 -12.93
CA PHE A 168 11.58 -1.31 -13.63
C PHE A 168 11.86 -0.44 -14.86
N VAL A 169 10.86 -0.25 -15.70
CA VAL A 169 11.01 0.56 -16.94
C VAL A 169 11.29 2.03 -16.61
N ALA A 170 10.65 2.55 -15.54
CA ALA A 170 10.95 3.90 -15.07
C ALA A 170 12.39 4.03 -14.55
N GLY A 171 12.86 3.06 -13.77
CA GLY A 171 14.24 3.00 -13.30
C GLY A 171 15.25 2.99 -14.47
N LEU A 172 14.99 2.18 -15.50
CA LEU A 172 15.80 2.14 -16.72
C LEU A 172 15.89 3.49 -17.43
N ALA A 173 14.74 4.14 -17.65
CA ALA A 173 14.73 5.45 -18.32
C ALA A 173 15.39 6.54 -17.48
N SER A 174 15.15 6.54 -16.16
CA SER A 174 15.74 7.51 -15.24
C SER A 174 17.26 7.36 -15.15
N VAL A 175 17.75 6.12 -15.02
CA VAL A 175 19.21 5.88 -14.96
C VAL A 175 19.89 6.23 -16.27
N PHE A 176 19.27 5.89 -17.41
CA PHE A 176 19.80 6.22 -18.73
C PHE A 176 20.00 7.72 -18.90
N VAL A 177 18.97 8.52 -18.63
CA VAL A 177 19.06 9.98 -18.67
C VAL A 177 20.10 10.47 -17.66
N GLY A 178 20.12 9.89 -16.45
CA GLY A 178 21.00 10.29 -15.37
C GLY A 178 22.49 10.09 -15.65
N TYR A 179 22.92 9.09 -16.43
CA TYR A 179 24.34 8.90 -16.77
C TYR A 179 24.71 9.36 -18.18
N ALA A 180 23.76 9.29 -19.14
CA ALA A 180 24.08 9.59 -20.55
C ALA A 180 24.19 11.10 -20.82
N ILE A 181 23.38 11.92 -20.14
CA ILE A 181 23.38 13.36 -20.31
C ILE A 181 24.38 13.98 -19.34
N LYS A 182 25.38 14.69 -19.86
CA LYS A 182 26.41 15.35 -19.07
C LYS A 182 26.28 16.86 -19.18
N GLY A 183 26.74 17.57 -18.15
CA GLY A 183 26.83 19.05 -18.19
C GLY A 183 25.53 19.80 -17.92
N LEU A 184 24.45 19.10 -17.61
CA LEU A 184 23.18 19.75 -17.17
C LEU A 184 23.31 20.22 -15.72
N PRO A 185 22.82 21.45 -15.41
CA PRO A 185 22.77 21.92 -14.05
C PRO A 185 21.70 21.15 -13.24
N TRP A 186 21.99 20.91 -11.96
CA TRP A 186 20.95 20.58 -10.99
C TRP A 186 20.07 21.83 -10.80
N PRO A 187 18.77 21.81 -10.81
CA PRO A 187 17.79 20.73 -10.72
C PRO A 187 17.23 20.23 -12.07
N LEU A 188 17.63 20.84 -13.20
CA LEU A 188 17.08 20.48 -14.52
C LEU A 188 17.36 19.02 -14.88
N HIS A 189 18.59 18.54 -14.59
CA HIS A 189 18.96 17.15 -14.86
C HIS A 189 18.15 16.17 -14.02
N MET A 190 17.97 16.44 -12.72
CA MET A 190 17.13 15.64 -11.82
C MET A 190 15.69 15.58 -12.31
N LEU A 191 15.11 16.73 -12.67
CA LEU A 191 13.72 16.80 -13.16
C LEU A 191 13.57 16.04 -14.48
N LEU A 192 14.52 16.18 -15.41
CA LEU A 192 14.52 15.49 -16.70
C LEU A 192 14.59 13.96 -16.50
N ALA A 193 15.47 13.47 -15.64
CA ALA A 193 15.60 12.06 -15.33
C ALA A 193 14.32 11.50 -14.65
N LEU A 194 13.73 12.26 -13.73
CA LEU A 194 12.46 11.89 -13.09
C LEU A 194 11.30 11.82 -14.10
N LEU A 195 11.17 12.84 -14.95
CA LEU A 195 10.11 12.89 -15.97
C LEU A 195 10.30 11.81 -17.04
N ALA A 196 11.54 11.48 -17.42
CA ALA A 196 11.82 10.38 -18.33
C ALA A 196 11.33 9.04 -17.76
N GLY A 197 11.58 8.78 -16.47
CA GLY A 197 11.05 7.59 -15.79
C GLY A 197 9.54 7.56 -15.76
N ILE A 198 8.90 8.66 -15.38
CA ILE A 198 7.42 8.78 -15.36
C ILE A 198 6.84 8.54 -16.76
N ALA A 199 7.41 9.15 -17.80
CA ALA A 199 6.94 9.01 -19.18
C ALA A 199 7.10 7.57 -19.69
N ALA A 200 8.22 6.92 -19.40
CA ALA A 200 8.46 5.53 -19.77
C ALA A 200 7.46 4.58 -19.11
N ALA A 201 7.19 4.76 -17.82
CA ALA A 201 6.17 4.00 -17.11
C ALA A 201 4.74 4.29 -17.64
N ALA A 202 4.43 5.54 -17.96
CA ALA A 202 3.16 5.95 -18.58
C ALA A 202 2.93 5.22 -19.90
N LEU A 203 3.94 5.21 -20.78
CA LEU A 203 3.92 4.49 -22.06
C LEU A 203 3.78 2.97 -21.84
N TRP A 204 4.46 2.43 -20.82
CA TRP A 204 4.37 1.02 -20.48
C TRP A 204 2.97 0.64 -20.02
N GLY A 205 2.33 1.48 -19.20
CA GLY A 205 0.95 1.29 -18.74
C GLY A 205 -0.10 1.60 -19.81
N PHE A 206 0.23 2.41 -20.82
CA PHE A 206 -0.66 2.67 -21.95
C PHE A 206 -1.00 1.39 -22.72
N VAL A 207 -0.03 0.47 -22.87
CA VAL A 207 -0.23 -0.79 -23.62
C VAL A 207 -1.37 -1.64 -23.02
N PRO A 208 -1.33 -2.07 -21.74
CA PRO A 208 -2.43 -2.83 -21.17
C PRO A 208 -3.73 -2.00 -21.08
N GLY A 209 -3.62 -0.67 -20.93
CA GLY A 209 -4.77 0.24 -20.94
C GLY A 209 -5.52 0.22 -22.26
N ILE A 210 -4.82 0.33 -23.40
CA ILE A 210 -5.43 0.31 -24.72
C ILE A 210 -5.97 -1.07 -25.10
N LEU A 211 -5.26 -2.16 -24.73
CA LEU A 211 -5.71 -3.52 -24.94
C LEU A 211 -7.02 -3.80 -24.20
N LYS A 212 -7.14 -3.34 -22.95
CA LYS A 212 -8.37 -3.44 -22.17
C LYS A 212 -9.49 -2.62 -22.79
N ALA A 213 -9.22 -1.37 -23.16
CA ALA A 213 -10.23 -0.42 -23.62
C ALA A 213 -10.80 -0.78 -25.01
N ARG A 214 -9.98 -1.31 -25.94
CA ARG A 214 -10.37 -1.60 -27.32
C ARG A 214 -10.70 -3.05 -27.57
N LEU A 215 -9.93 -3.96 -27.00
CA LEU A 215 -10.06 -5.39 -27.25
C LEU A 215 -10.73 -6.16 -26.11
N GLY A 216 -11.04 -5.49 -24.99
CA GLY A 216 -11.61 -6.15 -23.81
C GLY A 216 -10.66 -7.14 -23.13
N ALA A 217 -9.36 -7.13 -23.48
CA ALA A 217 -8.38 -8.05 -22.93
C ALA A 217 -8.30 -7.94 -21.40
N HIS A 218 -8.04 -9.07 -20.74
CA HIS A 218 -8.00 -9.11 -19.28
C HIS A 218 -6.76 -8.37 -18.76
N GLU A 219 -6.94 -7.24 -18.05
CA GLU A 219 -5.86 -6.36 -17.60
C GLU A 219 -4.85 -7.06 -16.68
N VAL A 220 -5.32 -7.98 -15.82
CA VAL A 220 -4.45 -8.74 -14.89
C VAL A 220 -3.42 -9.55 -15.67
N ILE A 221 -3.86 -10.31 -16.68
CA ILE A 221 -2.98 -11.16 -17.48
C ILE A 221 -1.97 -10.29 -18.25
N ASN A 222 -2.46 -9.22 -18.90
CA ASN A 222 -1.61 -8.32 -19.68
C ASN A 222 -0.56 -7.64 -18.79
N THR A 223 -0.96 -7.15 -17.62
CA THR A 223 -0.03 -6.44 -16.73
C THR A 223 0.99 -7.37 -16.09
N ILE A 224 0.64 -8.63 -15.76
CA ILE A 224 1.59 -9.65 -15.32
C ILE A 224 2.60 -9.96 -16.43
N MET A 225 2.14 -10.18 -17.68
CA MET A 225 3.05 -10.46 -18.80
C MET A 225 3.99 -9.28 -19.07
N MET A 226 3.49 -8.06 -18.97
CA MET A 226 4.30 -6.85 -19.08
C MET A 226 5.40 -6.77 -18.00
N ASN A 227 5.18 -7.30 -16.79
CA ASN A 227 6.24 -7.40 -15.78
C ASN A 227 7.39 -8.31 -16.26
N TYR A 228 7.06 -9.50 -16.78
CA TYR A 228 8.09 -10.42 -17.30
C TYR A 228 8.87 -9.81 -18.47
N ILE A 229 8.20 -9.09 -19.37
CA ILE A 229 8.87 -8.37 -20.45
C ILE A 229 9.80 -7.30 -19.88
N ALA A 230 9.35 -6.51 -18.86
CA ALA A 230 10.16 -5.50 -18.20
C ALA A 230 11.42 -6.09 -17.54
N PHE A 231 11.28 -7.24 -16.86
CA PHE A 231 12.40 -7.92 -16.24
C PHE A 231 13.42 -8.39 -17.29
N ARG A 232 12.97 -9.01 -18.39
CA ARG A 232 13.86 -9.47 -19.46
C ARG A 232 14.50 -8.31 -20.20
N LEU A 233 13.76 -7.23 -20.45
CA LEU A 233 14.32 -6.01 -21.02
C LEU A 233 15.40 -5.43 -20.11
N THR A 234 15.16 -5.38 -18.80
CA THR A 234 16.14 -4.90 -17.83
C THR A 234 17.38 -5.79 -17.82
N ASP A 235 17.22 -7.12 -17.77
CA ASP A 235 18.35 -8.05 -17.82
C ASP A 235 19.17 -7.87 -19.10
N TYR A 236 18.53 -7.77 -20.27
CA TYR A 236 19.19 -7.55 -21.56
C TYR A 236 19.99 -6.24 -21.56
N LEU A 237 19.40 -5.14 -21.09
CA LEU A 237 20.08 -3.84 -21.08
C LEU A 237 21.24 -3.81 -20.08
N LEU A 238 21.08 -4.42 -18.91
CA LEU A 238 22.12 -4.47 -17.87
C LEU A 238 23.31 -5.37 -18.22
N THR A 239 23.09 -6.40 -19.04
CA THR A 239 24.14 -7.32 -19.48
C THR A 239 24.73 -6.95 -20.84
N GLY A 240 24.18 -5.94 -21.51
CA GLY A 240 24.56 -5.49 -22.84
C GLY A 240 24.77 -3.98 -22.92
N PRO A 241 23.84 -3.21 -23.57
CA PRO A 241 24.09 -1.82 -23.93
C PRO A 241 24.31 -0.84 -22.77
N MET A 242 23.79 -1.15 -21.58
CA MET A 242 23.86 -0.28 -20.40
C MET A 242 24.81 -0.78 -19.32
N ILE A 243 25.66 -1.78 -19.62
CA ILE A 243 26.60 -2.33 -18.64
C ILE A 243 27.71 -1.34 -18.31
N ALA A 244 28.13 -1.28 -17.06
CA ALA A 244 29.26 -0.45 -16.61
C ALA A 244 30.60 -1.16 -16.81
N GLY A 245 31.58 -0.48 -17.38
CA GLY A 245 32.98 -0.90 -17.41
C GLY A 245 33.23 -2.26 -18.09
N SER A 246 34.04 -3.12 -17.45
CA SER A 246 34.49 -4.41 -17.99
C SER A 246 33.45 -5.53 -18.00
N GLY A 247 32.19 -5.28 -17.58
CA GLY A 247 31.12 -6.26 -17.66
C GLY A 247 31.13 -7.35 -16.60
N ALA A 248 31.90 -7.23 -15.53
CA ALA A 248 31.97 -8.23 -14.45
C ALA A 248 30.67 -8.37 -13.65
N LEU A 249 29.92 -7.26 -13.50
CA LEU A 249 28.65 -7.23 -12.79
C LEU A 249 27.56 -6.60 -13.67
N PRO A 250 26.31 -7.10 -13.64
CA PRO A 250 25.19 -6.54 -14.41
C PRO A 250 24.64 -5.27 -13.71
N ILE A 251 25.40 -4.19 -13.82
CA ILE A 251 25.08 -2.88 -13.25
C ILE A 251 25.30 -1.79 -14.30
N THR A 252 24.55 -0.69 -14.21
CA THR A 252 24.77 0.51 -15.04
C THR A 252 25.91 1.37 -14.48
N PRO A 253 26.46 2.29 -15.29
CA PRO A 253 27.26 3.39 -14.76
C PRO A 253 26.48 4.18 -13.71
N ASP A 254 27.23 4.84 -12.80
CA ASP A 254 26.62 5.76 -11.84
C ASP A 254 26.05 6.98 -12.55
N ILE A 255 24.87 7.42 -12.10
CA ILE A 255 24.28 8.66 -12.61
C ILE A 255 25.11 9.86 -12.17
N GLN A 256 25.01 10.96 -12.93
CA GLN A 256 25.71 12.20 -12.58
C GLN A 256 25.16 12.77 -11.27
N ARG A 257 26.03 13.38 -10.45
CA ARG A 257 25.60 14.02 -9.18
C ARG A 257 24.52 15.08 -9.39
N SER A 258 24.48 15.72 -10.56
CA SER A 258 23.44 16.68 -10.94
C SER A 258 22.05 16.04 -11.13
N ALA A 259 21.96 14.71 -11.27
CA ALA A 259 20.69 13.98 -11.34
C ALA A 259 20.22 13.45 -9.99
N TYR A 260 21.00 13.59 -8.91
CA TYR A 260 20.63 13.07 -7.59
C TYR A 260 19.44 13.82 -7.01
N LEU A 261 18.52 13.08 -6.39
CA LEU A 261 17.55 13.64 -5.44
C LEU A 261 18.31 14.07 -4.17
N PRO A 262 18.20 15.34 -3.73
CA PRO A 262 18.94 15.82 -2.58
C PRO A 262 18.61 15.03 -1.31
N ALA A 263 19.65 14.65 -0.56
CA ALA A 263 19.48 14.11 0.79
C ALA A 263 18.97 15.21 1.73
N LEU A 264 18.13 14.84 2.71
CA LEU A 264 17.62 15.76 3.73
C LEU A 264 18.63 15.99 4.84
N PHE A 265 19.45 14.98 5.12
CA PHE A 265 20.43 14.99 6.21
C PHE A 265 21.78 14.48 5.67
N PRO A 266 22.90 14.87 6.30
CA PRO A 266 24.20 14.32 5.94
C PRO A 266 24.28 12.83 6.26
N ALA A 267 25.27 12.15 5.64
CA ALA A 267 25.54 10.75 5.96
C ALA A 267 25.73 10.54 7.47
N PRO A 268 25.24 9.41 8.03
CA PRO A 268 24.82 8.16 7.37
C PRO A 268 23.32 8.08 7.02
N MET A 269 22.53 9.13 7.16
CA MET A 269 21.12 9.13 6.84
C MET A 269 20.91 9.17 5.32
N ARG A 270 19.97 8.35 4.80
CA ARG A 270 19.68 8.25 3.36
C ARG A 270 18.32 8.80 2.95
N VAL A 271 17.54 9.32 3.91
CA VAL A 271 16.26 9.94 3.56
C VAL A 271 16.49 11.20 2.71
N HIS A 272 15.71 11.31 1.64
CA HIS A 272 15.86 12.35 0.62
C HIS A 272 14.50 13.03 0.31
N TRP A 273 14.53 14.12 -0.44
CA TRP A 273 13.34 14.91 -0.80
C TRP A 273 12.23 14.11 -1.48
N GLY A 274 12.54 12.93 -2.02
CA GLY A 274 11.54 12.01 -2.57
C GLY A 274 10.45 11.61 -1.58
N PHE A 275 10.74 11.58 -0.25
CA PHE A 275 9.73 11.31 0.77
C PHE A 275 8.66 12.41 0.82
N PHE A 276 9.06 13.68 0.82
CA PHE A 276 8.11 14.79 0.77
C PHE A 276 7.38 14.85 -0.57
N LEU A 277 8.04 14.52 -1.67
CA LEU A 277 7.40 14.39 -2.96
C LEU A 277 6.31 13.30 -2.94
N ALA A 278 6.56 12.16 -2.28
CA ALA A 278 5.57 11.10 -2.13
C ALA A 278 4.34 11.55 -1.31
N LEU A 279 4.55 12.30 -0.23
CA LEU A 279 3.45 12.88 0.55
C LEU A 279 2.68 13.93 -0.24
N ALA A 280 3.37 14.78 -1.00
CA ALA A 280 2.75 15.75 -1.89
C ALA A 280 1.92 15.07 -2.98
N MET A 281 2.43 13.96 -3.56
CA MET A 281 1.68 13.15 -4.52
C MET A 281 0.46 12.49 -3.90
N ALA A 282 0.51 12.04 -2.64
CA ALA A 282 -0.67 11.52 -1.95
C ALA A 282 -1.76 12.59 -1.80
N ALA A 283 -1.39 13.83 -1.44
CA ALA A 283 -2.30 14.96 -1.37
C ALA A 283 -2.86 15.33 -2.75
N LEU A 284 -2.02 15.33 -3.80
CA LEU A 284 -2.40 15.62 -5.18
C LEU A 284 -3.37 14.56 -5.73
N VAL A 285 -3.09 13.27 -5.50
CA VAL A 285 -3.98 12.16 -5.91
C VAL A 285 -5.32 12.25 -5.18
N TYR A 286 -5.32 12.60 -3.88
CA TYR A 286 -6.57 12.86 -3.17
C TYR A 286 -7.35 14.01 -3.81
N TRP A 287 -6.71 15.16 -4.03
CA TRP A 287 -7.34 16.30 -4.68
C TRP A 287 -7.87 15.92 -6.07
N PHE A 288 -7.04 15.26 -6.89
CA PHE A 288 -7.41 14.85 -8.24
C PHE A 288 -8.64 13.93 -8.23
N LEU A 289 -8.62 12.85 -7.44
CA LEU A 289 -9.72 11.87 -7.42
C LEU A 289 -11.02 12.42 -6.83
N TRP A 290 -10.96 13.31 -5.81
CA TRP A 290 -12.19 13.74 -5.10
C TRP A 290 -12.64 15.16 -5.42
N LYS A 291 -11.80 15.98 -6.04
CA LYS A 291 -12.09 17.40 -6.28
C LYS A 291 -12.10 17.79 -7.75
N THR A 292 -11.82 16.86 -8.69
CA THR A 292 -11.83 17.15 -10.13
C THR A 292 -12.88 16.34 -10.88
N PRO A 293 -13.40 16.85 -12.02
CA PRO A 293 -14.34 16.11 -12.87
C PRO A 293 -13.75 14.80 -13.41
N LEU A 294 -12.48 14.79 -13.86
CA LEU A 294 -11.81 13.58 -14.34
C LEU A 294 -11.69 12.51 -13.24
N GLY A 295 -11.36 12.92 -12.02
CA GLY A 295 -11.33 12.00 -10.87
C GLY A 295 -12.70 11.43 -10.55
N MET A 296 -13.77 12.22 -10.71
CA MET A 296 -15.13 11.74 -10.58
C MET A 296 -15.47 10.71 -11.66
N GLU A 297 -15.12 10.97 -12.92
CA GLU A 297 -15.33 10.03 -14.04
C GLU A 297 -14.60 8.70 -13.81
N ILE A 298 -13.35 8.74 -13.35
CA ILE A 298 -12.58 7.54 -12.98
C ILE A 298 -13.34 6.71 -11.91
N ARG A 299 -13.82 7.35 -10.84
CA ARG A 299 -14.56 6.67 -9.78
C ARG A 299 -15.93 6.14 -10.25
N MET A 300 -16.60 6.85 -11.16
CA MET A 300 -17.86 6.41 -11.76
C MET A 300 -17.65 5.16 -12.62
N VAL A 301 -16.61 5.15 -13.47
CA VAL A 301 -16.27 3.98 -14.30
C VAL A 301 -15.92 2.78 -13.41
N GLY A 302 -15.16 2.99 -12.34
CA GLY A 302 -14.81 1.94 -11.41
C GLY A 302 -16.00 1.39 -10.60
N ALA A 303 -16.97 2.24 -10.25
CA ALA A 303 -18.15 1.81 -9.51
C ALA A 303 -19.16 1.07 -10.39
N ASN A 304 -19.49 1.62 -11.55
CA ASN A 304 -20.40 0.99 -12.52
C ASN A 304 -20.19 1.55 -13.94
N PRO A 305 -19.48 0.83 -14.83
CA PRO A 305 -19.22 1.28 -16.20
C PRO A 305 -20.49 1.55 -17.00
N ARG A 306 -21.56 0.77 -16.78
CA ARG A 306 -22.84 0.97 -17.51
C ARG A 306 -23.48 2.31 -17.12
N ALA A 307 -23.58 2.59 -15.83
CA ALA A 307 -24.11 3.87 -15.34
C ALA A 307 -23.25 5.06 -15.80
N ALA A 308 -21.93 4.93 -15.78
CA ALA A 308 -21.00 5.95 -16.28
C ALA A 308 -21.26 6.27 -17.77
N ARG A 309 -21.54 5.24 -18.59
CA ARG A 309 -21.90 5.42 -20.01
C ARG A 309 -23.19 6.22 -20.19
N TYR A 310 -24.22 5.94 -19.41
CA TYR A 310 -25.48 6.71 -19.45
C TYR A 310 -25.27 8.17 -19.03
N ALA A 311 -24.30 8.45 -18.17
CA ALA A 311 -23.90 9.80 -17.79
C ALA A 311 -22.98 10.49 -18.83
N GLY A 312 -22.74 9.87 -20.00
CA GLY A 312 -21.95 10.45 -21.08
C GLY A 312 -20.44 10.27 -20.97
N VAL A 313 -19.96 9.47 -19.98
CA VAL A 313 -18.51 9.25 -19.76
C VAL A 313 -17.93 8.34 -20.85
N ARG A 314 -16.82 8.73 -21.44
CA ARG A 314 -16.07 7.94 -22.43
C ARG A 314 -15.24 6.86 -21.77
N ILE A 315 -15.85 5.68 -21.49
CA ILE A 315 -15.25 4.59 -20.70
C ILE A 315 -13.87 4.21 -21.22
N ALA A 316 -13.69 4.03 -22.55
CA ALA A 316 -12.43 3.64 -23.14
C ALA A 316 -11.29 4.65 -22.81
N ALA A 317 -11.57 5.94 -22.96
CA ALA A 317 -10.59 6.98 -22.64
C ALA A 317 -10.23 7.01 -21.14
N ILE A 318 -11.24 6.89 -20.27
CA ILE A 318 -11.03 6.86 -18.81
C ILE A 318 -10.27 5.60 -18.38
N THR A 319 -10.55 4.44 -18.99
CA THR A 319 -9.80 3.20 -18.73
C THR A 319 -8.31 3.36 -19.06
N VAL A 320 -7.99 3.88 -20.26
CA VAL A 320 -6.61 4.14 -20.66
C VAL A 320 -5.95 5.16 -19.75
N LEU A 321 -6.62 6.29 -19.48
CA LEU A 321 -6.11 7.33 -18.59
C LEU A 321 -5.81 6.80 -17.19
N THR A 322 -6.72 6.01 -16.63
CA THR A 322 -6.53 5.39 -15.30
C THR A 322 -5.30 4.49 -15.28
N MET A 323 -5.09 3.65 -16.30
CA MET A 323 -3.94 2.77 -16.36
C MET A 323 -2.63 3.56 -16.54
N VAL A 324 -2.63 4.62 -17.36
CA VAL A 324 -1.49 5.52 -17.55
C VAL A 324 -1.13 6.23 -16.24
N LEU A 325 -2.10 6.80 -15.53
CA LEU A 325 -1.88 7.46 -14.24
C LEU A 325 -1.38 6.48 -13.18
N SER A 326 -1.97 5.28 -13.12
CA SER A 326 -1.52 4.21 -12.23
C SER A 326 -0.05 3.84 -12.49
N ALA A 327 0.29 3.67 -13.76
CA ALA A 327 1.66 3.36 -14.18
C ALA A 327 2.64 4.50 -13.91
N SER A 328 2.25 5.74 -14.17
CA SER A 328 3.07 6.94 -13.90
C SER A 328 3.46 7.02 -12.42
N LEU A 329 2.50 6.80 -11.53
CA LEU A 329 2.76 6.80 -10.09
C LEU A 329 3.65 5.63 -9.66
N ALA A 330 3.42 4.41 -10.19
CA ALA A 330 4.31 3.28 -9.95
C ALA A 330 5.73 3.54 -10.50
N GLY A 331 5.83 4.21 -11.65
CA GLY A 331 7.10 4.63 -12.24
C GLY A 331 7.87 5.64 -11.38
N MET A 332 7.16 6.55 -10.68
CA MET A 332 7.80 7.45 -9.73
C MET A 332 8.54 6.70 -8.62
N ALA A 333 8.06 5.52 -8.20
CA ALA A 333 8.78 4.68 -7.24
C ALA A 333 10.13 4.22 -7.79
N GLY A 334 10.18 3.77 -9.05
CA GLY A 334 11.41 3.31 -9.69
C GLY A 334 12.42 4.44 -9.95
N ALA A 335 11.93 5.56 -10.48
CA ALA A 335 12.75 6.76 -10.68
C ALA A 335 13.32 7.28 -9.35
N ASN A 336 12.48 7.36 -8.31
CA ASN A 336 12.88 7.79 -6.98
C ASN A 336 13.93 6.86 -6.36
N GLN A 337 13.80 5.54 -6.52
CA GLN A 337 14.75 4.56 -6.00
C GLN A 337 16.15 4.75 -6.66
N VAL A 338 16.18 4.96 -7.98
CA VAL A 338 17.42 5.18 -8.72
C VAL A 338 18.05 6.53 -8.38
N LEU A 339 17.27 7.62 -8.43
CA LEU A 339 17.81 8.98 -8.28
C LEU A 339 18.12 9.35 -6.82
N GLY A 340 17.46 8.71 -5.85
CA GLY A 340 17.59 9.05 -4.43
C GLY A 340 18.36 8.07 -3.58
N VAL A 341 18.48 6.80 -4.00
CA VAL A 341 19.02 5.74 -3.13
C VAL A 341 20.17 4.98 -3.79
N GLU A 342 19.93 4.39 -4.97
CA GLU A 342 20.90 3.45 -5.59
C GLU A 342 21.95 4.16 -6.44
N HIS A 343 21.61 5.29 -7.06
CA HIS A 343 22.45 6.09 -7.98
C HIS A 343 22.96 5.32 -9.19
N ARG A 344 22.53 4.09 -9.37
CA ARG A 344 22.78 3.17 -10.48
C ARG A 344 21.61 2.18 -10.55
N LEU A 345 21.53 1.42 -11.61
CA LEU A 345 20.60 0.31 -11.68
C LEU A 345 21.34 -1.01 -11.47
N VAL A 346 20.82 -1.81 -10.55
CA VAL A 346 21.29 -3.17 -10.30
C VAL A 346 20.17 -4.16 -10.59
N ARG A 347 20.51 -5.43 -10.83
CA ARG A 347 19.48 -6.47 -10.99
C ARG A 347 18.59 -6.55 -9.76
N ALA A 348 17.27 -6.67 -9.96
CA ALA A 348 16.26 -6.78 -8.90
C ALA A 348 16.25 -5.61 -7.88
N PHE A 349 16.59 -4.38 -8.31
CA PHE A 349 16.66 -3.19 -7.44
C PHE A 349 15.34 -2.84 -6.74
N SER A 350 14.20 -3.22 -7.31
CA SER A 350 12.88 -2.94 -6.73
C SER A 350 12.58 -3.76 -5.49
N SER A 351 13.19 -4.96 -5.37
CA SER A 351 12.94 -5.89 -4.27
C SER A 351 11.44 -6.18 -4.00
N GLY A 352 10.57 -6.04 -5.03
CA GLY A 352 9.14 -6.38 -4.98
C GLY A 352 8.20 -5.24 -4.55
N TYR A 353 8.64 -3.98 -4.55
CA TYR A 353 7.80 -2.83 -4.16
C TYR A 353 6.46 -2.76 -4.90
N GLY A 354 6.44 -3.06 -6.20
CA GLY A 354 5.24 -2.99 -7.00
C GLY A 354 4.22 -4.09 -6.66
N PHE A 355 4.68 -5.28 -6.26
CA PHE A 355 3.79 -6.35 -5.79
C PHE A 355 3.23 -6.05 -4.41
N ASP A 356 4.07 -5.59 -3.48
CA ASP A 356 3.64 -5.19 -2.14
C ASP A 356 2.65 -4.01 -2.20
N ALA A 357 2.75 -3.15 -3.21
CA ALA A 357 1.87 -2.02 -3.43
C ALA A 357 0.39 -2.41 -3.57
N ILE A 358 0.11 -3.61 -4.09
CA ILE A 358 -1.26 -4.15 -4.19
C ILE A 358 -1.86 -4.29 -2.79
N ALA A 359 -1.08 -4.85 -1.89
CA ALA A 359 -1.45 -5.02 -0.49
C ALA A 359 -1.65 -3.69 0.23
N LEU A 360 -0.74 -2.73 -0.02
CA LEU A 360 -0.80 -1.40 0.58
C LEU A 360 -2.03 -0.63 0.13
N ALA A 361 -2.40 -0.74 -1.14
CA ALA A 361 -3.62 -0.14 -1.68
C ALA A 361 -4.89 -0.76 -1.06
N LEU A 362 -4.92 -2.09 -0.86
CA LEU A 362 -6.02 -2.78 -0.19
C LEU A 362 -6.10 -2.40 1.29
N LEU A 363 -4.97 -2.44 2.02
CA LEU A 363 -4.88 -2.05 3.42
C LEU A 363 -5.31 -0.60 3.63
N GLY A 364 -4.89 0.30 2.73
CA GLY A 364 -5.29 1.70 2.71
C GLY A 364 -6.71 1.95 2.18
N ASN A 365 -7.50 0.89 1.89
CA ASN A 365 -8.84 0.97 1.29
C ASN A 365 -8.87 1.83 0.02
N SER A 366 -7.81 1.78 -0.78
CA SER A 366 -7.59 2.60 -1.97
C SER A 366 -7.83 4.10 -1.74
N HIS A 367 -7.57 4.57 -0.51
CA HIS A 367 -7.61 5.97 -0.14
C HIS A 367 -6.18 6.51 0.00
N PRO A 368 -5.80 7.65 -0.61
CA PRO A 368 -4.40 8.10 -0.63
C PRO A 368 -3.76 8.21 0.75
N PHE A 369 -4.45 8.77 1.74
CA PHE A 369 -3.92 8.85 3.10
C PHE A 369 -3.84 7.47 3.79
N GLY A 370 -4.76 6.55 3.48
CA GLY A 370 -4.68 5.17 3.95
C GLY A 370 -3.47 4.45 3.36
N VAL A 371 -3.16 4.69 2.08
CA VAL A 371 -1.95 4.17 1.42
C VAL A 371 -0.69 4.70 2.09
N VAL A 372 -0.63 5.97 2.47
CA VAL A 372 0.52 6.53 3.22
C VAL A 372 0.73 5.79 4.54
N ILE A 373 -0.35 5.58 5.32
CA ILE A 373 -0.26 4.88 6.61
C ILE A 373 0.17 3.42 6.44
N SER A 374 -0.40 2.71 5.46
CA SER A 374 0.00 1.33 5.17
C SER A 374 1.44 1.23 4.67
N SER A 375 1.89 2.20 3.86
CA SER A 375 3.27 2.28 3.39
C SER A 375 4.27 2.54 4.51
N LEU A 376 3.92 3.39 5.48
CA LEU A 376 4.73 3.59 6.70
C LEU A 376 4.86 2.28 7.49
N LEU A 377 3.75 1.58 7.71
CA LEU A 377 3.77 0.29 8.41
C LEU A 377 4.73 -0.70 7.72
N PHE A 378 4.60 -0.87 6.40
CA PHE A 378 5.44 -1.82 5.66
C PHE A 378 6.90 -1.36 5.56
N GLY A 379 7.15 -0.06 5.43
CA GLY A 379 8.51 0.50 5.47
C GLY A 379 9.20 0.22 6.81
N PHE A 380 8.49 0.39 7.91
CA PHE A 380 8.98 0.10 9.26
C PHE A 380 9.24 -1.40 9.47
N LEU A 381 8.32 -2.27 9.02
CA LEU A 381 8.51 -3.71 9.08
C LEU A 381 9.74 -4.15 8.27
N ARG A 382 9.94 -3.59 7.08
CA ARG A 382 11.06 -3.92 6.20
C ARG A 382 12.40 -3.47 6.77
N SER A 383 12.48 -2.24 7.29
CA SER A 383 13.68 -1.73 7.96
C SER A 383 14.01 -2.54 9.22
N GLY A 384 12.99 -2.79 10.04
CA GLY A 384 13.15 -3.56 11.27
C GLY A 384 13.55 -5.02 11.04
N ALA A 385 13.13 -5.62 9.92
CA ALA A 385 13.45 -7.01 9.57
C ALA A 385 14.96 -7.28 9.49
N ALA A 386 15.72 -6.35 8.91
CA ALA A 386 17.17 -6.47 8.79
C ALA A 386 17.84 -6.52 10.19
N ARG A 387 17.39 -5.71 11.14
CA ARG A 387 17.91 -5.74 12.52
C ARG A 387 17.42 -6.96 13.29
N MET A 388 16.19 -7.39 13.06
CA MET A 388 15.66 -8.62 13.66
C MET A 388 16.50 -9.84 13.25
N GLN A 389 16.92 -9.91 11.98
CA GLN A 389 17.82 -10.95 11.51
C GLN A 389 19.21 -10.87 12.16
N SER A 390 19.82 -9.68 12.18
CA SER A 390 21.20 -9.52 12.65
C SER A 390 21.35 -9.65 14.17
N VAL A 391 20.33 -9.28 14.96
CA VAL A 391 20.39 -9.25 16.43
C VAL A 391 19.70 -10.47 17.06
N ALA A 392 18.52 -10.84 16.55
CA ALA A 392 17.74 -11.96 17.09
C ALA A 392 17.88 -13.26 16.30
N GLY A 393 18.70 -13.30 15.24
CA GLY A 393 18.89 -14.50 14.41
C GLY A 393 17.63 -14.95 13.65
N THR A 394 16.56 -14.17 13.69
CA THR A 394 15.28 -14.51 13.07
C THR A 394 15.32 -14.23 11.57
N PRO A 395 15.02 -15.21 10.68
CA PRO A 395 15.08 -15.02 9.23
C PRO A 395 14.17 -13.88 8.73
N VAL A 396 14.65 -13.05 7.78
CA VAL A 396 13.83 -11.96 7.20
C VAL A 396 12.60 -12.47 6.47
N GLU A 397 12.61 -13.71 6.02
CA GLU A 397 11.49 -14.40 5.38
C GLU A 397 10.26 -14.44 6.29
N LEU A 398 10.45 -14.53 7.62
CA LEU A 398 9.36 -14.51 8.59
C LEU A 398 8.61 -13.17 8.56
N ILE A 399 9.32 -12.05 8.38
CA ILE A 399 8.65 -10.76 8.24
C ILE A 399 7.82 -10.72 6.95
N ARG A 400 8.31 -11.30 5.85
CA ARG A 400 7.52 -11.42 4.61
C ARG A 400 6.27 -12.26 4.82
N ILE A 401 6.36 -13.34 5.61
CA ILE A 401 5.20 -14.15 5.98
C ILE A 401 4.22 -13.32 6.82
N ILE A 402 4.69 -12.59 7.82
CA ILE A 402 3.85 -11.70 8.65
C ILE A 402 3.17 -10.65 7.77
N GLN A 403 3.90 -10.00 6.86
CA GLN A 403 3.33 -9.07 5.88
C GLN A 403 2.26 -9.74 5.02
N GLY A 404 2.54 -10.94 4.49
CA GLY A 404 1.58 -11.73 3.73
C GLY A 404 0.31 -12.06 4.52
N MET A 405 0.45 -12.40 5.81
CA MET A 405 -0.69 -12.66 6.70
C MET A 405 -1.51 -11.40 6.98
N VAL A 406 -0.86 -10.25 7.17
CA VAL A 406 -1.55 -8.95 7.27
C VAL A 406 -2.42 -8.74 6.04
N ILE A 407 -1.88 -9.01 4.83
CA ILE A 407 -2.63 -8.89 3.57
C ILE A 407 -3.83 -9.81 3.55
N VAL A 408 -3.64 -11.10 3.87
CA VAL A 408 -4.71 -12.11 3.86
C VAL A 408 -5.84 -11.72 4.83
N PHE A 409 -5.52 -11.32 6.05
CA PHE A 409 -6.52 -10.94 7.04
C PHE A 409 -7.27 -9.64 6.68
N ILE A 410 -6.63 -8.73 5.95
CA ILE A 410 -7.26 -7.50 5.47
C ILE A 410 -8.10 -7.77 4.22
N ALA A 411 -7.62 -8.61 3.30
CA ALA A 411 -8.37 -9.01 2.11
C ALA A 411 -9.61 -9.86 2.45
N ALA A 412 -9.55 -10.60 3.56
CA ALA A 412 -10.64 -11.42 4.05
C ALA A 412 -11.12 -10.96 5.45
N PRO A 413 -11.72 -9.77 5.58
CA PRO A 413 -12.09 -9.17 6.88
C PRO A 413 -13.10 -10.02 7.67
N GLU A 414 -13.85 -10.90 7.01
CA GLU A 414 -14.77 -11.81 7.65
C GLU A 414 -14.07 -12.85 8.56
N ILE A 415 -12.80 -13.20 8.26
CA ILE A 415 -11.98 -14.06 9.14
C ILE A 415 -11.80 -13.36 10.49
N ILE A 416 -11.37 -12.10 10.46
CA ILE A 416 -11.13 -11.29 11.66
C ILE A 416 -12.45 -11.03 12.41
N ARG A 417 -13.52 -10.67 11.69
CA ARG A 417 -14.85 -10.48 12.30
C ARG A 417 -15.36 -11.75 12.98
N SER A 418 -15.11 -12.92 12.37
CA SER A 418 -15.47 -14.21 12.95
C SER A 418 -14.64 -14.54 14.18
N LEU A 419 -13.32 -14.35 14.12
CA LEU A 419 -12.37 -14.64 15.19
C LEU A 419 -12.66 -13.78 16.43
N TYR A 420 -12.85 -12.48 16.24
CA TYR A 420 -13.12 -11.53 17.33
C TYR A 420 -14.62 -11.29 17.59
N ARG A 421 -15.52 -12.06 16.94
CA ARG A 421 -16.98 -11.99 17.08
C ARG A 421 -17.58 -10.60 16.83
N ILE A 422 -16.95 -9.77 16.00
CA ILE A 422 -17.39 -8.42 15.66
C ILE A 422 -18.61 -8.51 14.73
N GLY A 423 -19.70 -7.79 15.04
CA GLY A 423 -20.88 -7.67 14.17
C GLY A 423 -21.88 -8.85 14.19
N ARG A 424 -21.61 -9.94 14.93
CA ARG A 424 -22.51 -11.12 15.03
C ARG A 424 -23.89 -10.81 15.61
N THR A 425 -24.01 -9.78 16.45
CA THR A 425 -25.25 -9.40 17.14
C THR A 425 -26.31 -8.78 16.22
N LYS A 426 -25.91 -8.10 15.13
CA LYS A 426 -26.86 -7.46 14.20
C LYS A 426 -27.51 -8.46 13.25
N LYS A 427 -26.76 -9.43 12.74
CA LYS A 427 -27.28 -10.44 11.79
C LYS A 427 -28.26 -11.40 12.48
N LYS A 428 -28.00 -11.82 13.74
CA LYS A 428 -28.94 -12.63 14.53
C LYS A 428 -30.24 -11.87 14.90
N LYS A 429 -30.15 -10.57 15.23
CA LYS A 429 -31.33 -9.75 15.51
C LYS A 429 -32.15 -9.47 14.25
N ALA A 430 -31.52 -9.27 13.08
CA ALA A 430 -32.23 -9.06 11.82
C ALA A 430 -32.95 -10.35 11.35
N VAL A 431 -32.26 -11.50 11.43
CA VAL A 431 -32.85 -12.80 11.09
C VAL A 431 -33.97 -13.18 12.08
N ALA A 432 -33.79 -12.95 13.38
CA ALA A 432 -34.86 -13.19 14.39
C ALA A 432 -36.06 -12.24 14.22
N LYS A 433 -35.82 -11.01 13.72
CA LYS A 433 -36.90 -10.05 13.44
C LYS A 433 -37.62 -10.35 12.12
N ALA A 434 -36.94 -10.92 11.13
CA ALA A 434 -37.56 -11.42 9.90
C ALA A 434 -38.38 -12.69 10.16
N ALA A 435 -37.84 -13.64 10.95
CA ALA A 435 -38.53 -14.87 11.33
C ALA A 435 -39.70 -14.67 12.34
N ALA A 436 -39.84 -13.49 12.94
CA ALA A 436 -40.95 -13.12 13.79
C ALA A 436 -42.03 -12.28 13.07
N ALA A 437 -41.79 -11.97 11.80
CA ALA A 437 -42.69 -11.20 10.93
C ALA A 437 -43.39 -12.08 9.88
N ASP A 438 -42.95 -13.34 9.73
CA ASP A 438 -43.62 -14.43 9.01
C ASP A 438 -44.44 -15.28 10.00
#